data_f988af3eacfcb90b84208abe262a17d4
#
_entry.id   f988af3eacfcb90b84208abe262a17d4
#
_cell.length_a   1.000
_cell.length_b   1.000
_cell.length_c   1.000
_cell.angle_alpha   90.00
_cell.angle_beta   90.00
_cell.angle_gamma   90.00
#
_symmetry.space_group_name_H-M   'P 1'
#
loop_
_entity.id
_entity.type
_entity.pdbx_description
1 polymer ?
#
loop_
_entity_poly.entity_id
_entity_poly.type
_entity_poly.pdbx_seq_one_letter_code
_entity_poly.pdbx_strand_id
1 'polypeptide(L)'
;QPPIVSKNLDKNFNYDVTVREILNYLTQSSSSISLSRYSVTQQRAFIRELLTIRDVTREQPYPSHIYDLIDQMLIYERIHMKTLTNVIDLPIQFAELPQIRVWRGDITTLVVDAIVNAGNSGLLGCFQPTHLCIDNVIHAAAGPRLRDDCYRIMAEQRHSEPVGLAKITLAYNLPSKYVLHTVGPQLTPGQRVTEHLAQQLASCYKSCLDSAAEMDNITSIAFCCISTGLFSFPAQQACRIATTTVINWFNKQKSKTRLSLVVFNVFNSDDEQFYINQLKSYKE
;
A
#
# COMPACT_ATOMS: atom_id res chain seq x y z
N GLN A 1 -9.05 -16.40 12.18
CA GLN A 1 -8.02 -15.51 11.65
C GLN A 1 -7.20 -16.34 10.67
N PRO A 2 -7.06 -15.94 9.40
CA PRO A 2 -6.10 -16.59 8.52
C PRO A 2 -4.71 -16.40 9.12
N PRO A 3 -3.83 -17.41 9.08
CA PRO A 3 -2.48 -17.28 9.62
C PRO A 3 -1.75 -16.17 8.87
N ILE A 4 -1.16 -15.22 9.62
CA ILE A 4 -0.12 -14.34 9.09
C ILE A 4 0.97 -15.26 8.59
N VAL A 5 1.07 -15.41 7.29
CA VAL A 5 2.02 -16.34 6.69
C VAL A 5 3.42 -15.76 6.89
N SER A 6 4.09 -16.21 7.95
CA SER A 6 5.56 -16.15 7.98
C SER A 6 6.06 -17.13 6.91
N LYS A 7 5.98 -16.73 5.65
CA LYS A 7 6.49 -17.53 4.55
C LYS A 7 8.00 -17.45 4.61
N ASN A 8 8.63 -18.53 5.06
CA ASN A 8 10.07 -18.74 4.89
C ASN A 8 10.34 -19.13 3.43
N LEU A 9 11.48 -18.70 2.91
CA LEU A 9 11.97 -19.20 1.63
C LEU A 9 12.16 -20.71 1.71
N ASP A 10 11.80 -21.39 0.63
CA ASP A 10 12.16 -22.81 0.46
C ASP A 10 13.70 -22.95 0.50
N LYS A 11 14.20 -23.99 1.18
CA LYS A 11 15.64 -24.24 1.30
C LYS A 11 16.32 -24.48 -0.05
N ASN A 12 15.56 -24.94 -1.04
CA ASN A 12 16.02 -25.21 -2.41
C ASN A 12 15.63 -24.13 -3.39
N PHE A 13 15.17 -22.95 -2.91
CA PHE A 13 14.73 -21.86 -3.77
C PHE A 13 15.85 -21.35 -4.69
N ASN A 14 15.55 -21.28 -5.97
CA ASN A 14 16.41 -20.70 -6.99
C ASN A 14 15.66 -19.57 -7.73
N TYR A 15 16.11 -18.34 -7.53
CA TYR A 15 15.44 -17.15 -8.07
C TYR A 15 15.32 -17.19 -9.60
N ASP A 16 16.40 -17.51 -10.30
CA ASP A 16 16.42 -17.50 -11.77
C ASP A 16 15.51 -18.56 -12.37
N VAL A 17 15.48 -19.74 -11.76
CA VAL A 17 14.59 -20.83 -12.17
C VAL A 17 13.14 -20.43 -11.93
N THR A 18 12.84 -19.90 -10.76
CA THR A 18 11.49 -19.48 -10.38
C THR A 18 10.96 -18.36 -11.31
N VAL A 19 11.78 -17.37 -11.63
CA VAL A 19 11.40 -16.30 -12.58
C VAL A 19 11.05 -16.87 -13.96
N ARG A 20 11.85 -17.81 -14.47
CA ARG A 20 11.57 -18.46 -15.77
C ARG A 20 10.28 -19.28 -15.74
N GLU A 21 10.05 -20.02 -14.69
CA GLU A 21 8.87 -20.86 -14.52
C GLU A 21 7.59 -20.03 -14.46
N ILE A 22 7.58 -18.97 -13.67
CA ILE A 22 6.47 -18.01 -13.61
C ILE A 22 6.22 -17.40 -14.99
N LEU A 23 7.26 -16.90 -15.66
CA LEU A 23 7.10 -16.24 -16.95
C LEU A 23 6.61 -17.21 -18.02
N ASN A 24 7.12 -18.44 -18.06
CA ASN A 24 6.63 -19.48 -18.96
C ASN A 24 5.14 -19.73 -18.75
N TYR A 25 4.68 -19.83 -17.52
CA TYR A 25 3.26 -20.00 -17.23
C TYR A 25 2.43 -18.81 -17.72
N LEU A 26 2.84 -17.59 -17.39
CA LEU A 26 2.10 -16.38 -17.74
C LEU A 26 2.04 -16.11 -19.26
N THR A 27 2.97 -16.67 -20.02
CA THR A 27 3.06 -16.48 -21.49
C THR A 27 2.58 -17.67 -22.30
N GLN A 28 2.11 -18.75 -21.67
CA GLN A 28 1.66 -19.98 -22.39
C GLN A 28 0.59 -19.71 -23.45
N SER A 29 -0.20 -18.64 -23.32
CA SER A 29 -1.19 -18.21 -24.32
C SER A 29 -0.60 -17.38 -25.48
N SER A 30 0.70 -17.02 -25.43
CA SER A 30 1.37 -16.11 -26.39
C SER A 30 2.51 -16.85 -27.08
N SER A 31 2.23 -17.58 -28.12
CA SER A 31 3.02 -18.66 -28.71
C SER A 31 4.28 -18.27 -29.52
N SER A 32 4.96 -17.15 -29.30
CA SER A 32 6.12 -16.78 -30.15
C SER A 32 7.31 -16.06 -29.51
N ILE A 33 7.34 -15.89 -28.18
CA ILE A 33 8.46 -15.18 -27.54
C ILE A 33 9.50 -16.20 -27.09
N SER A 34 10.69 -16.22 -27.73
CA SER A 34 11.84 -16.96 -27.22
C SER A 34 12.39 -16.27 -25.97
N LEU A 35 11.93 -16.69 -24.79
CA LEU A 35 12.27 -16.11 -23.48
C LEU A 35 13.77 -16.26 -23.15
N SER A 36 14.47 -17.20 -23.78
CA SER A 36 15.90 -17.47 -23.56
C SER A 36 16.83 -16.31 -23.97
N ARG A 37 16.32 -15.34 -24.74
CA ARG A 37 17.09 -14.16 -25.17
C ARG A 37 17.15 -13.04 -24.15
N TYR A 38 16.31 -13.08 -23.12
CA TYR A 38 16.19 -12.03 -22.13
C TYR A 38 16.92 -12.39 -20.83
N SER A 39 17.58 -11.41 -20.22
CA SER A 39 18.14 -11.58 -18.88
C SER A 39 17.06 -11.84 -17.83
N VAL A 40 17.42 -12.41 -16.69
CA VAL A 40 16.48 -12.65 -15.57
C VAL A 40 15.82 -11.34 -15.13
N THR A 41 16.55 -10.24 -15.10
CA THR A 41 16.01 -8.91 -14.78
C THR A 41 14.91 -8.47 -15.76
N GLN A 42 15.13 -8.68 -17.06
CA GLN A 42 14.12 -8.38 -18.09
C GLN A 42 12.90 -9.30 -17.97
N GLN A 43 13.13 -10.59 -17.74
CA GLN A 43 12.06 -11.56 -17.50
C GLN A 43 11.22 -11.18 -16.28
N ARG A 44 11.87 -10.75 -15.18
CA ARG A 44 11.17 -10.25 -13.99
C ARG A 44 10.36 -8.98 -14.27
N ALA A 45 10.84 -8.08 -15.11
CA ALA A 45 10.08 -6.91 -15.55
C ALA A 45 8.82 -7.30 -16.33
N PHE A 46 8.90 -8.25 -17.25
CA PHE A 46 7.73 -8.79 -17.96
C PHE A 46 6.69 -9.43 -17.00
N ILE A 47 7.15 -10.19 -16.00
CA ILE A 47 6.25 -10.72 -14.97
C ILE A 47 5.48 -9.58 -14.30
N ARG A 48 6.17 -8.49 -13.92
CA ARG A 48 5.51 -7.33 -13.30
C ARG A 48 4.44 -6.75 -14.20
N GLU A 49 4.72 -6.57 -15.48
CA GLU A 49 3.77 -6.04 -16.47
C GLU A 49 2.55 -6.96 -16.60
N LEU A 50 2.77 -8.27 -16.80
CA LEU A 50 1.70 -9.25 -16.94
C LEU A 50 0.81 -9.33 -15.69
N LEU A 51 1.40 -9.33 -14.51
CA LEU A 51 0.64 -9.30 -13.26
C LEU A 51 -0.12 -7.98 -13.07
N THR A 52 0.42 -6.86 -13.56
CA THR A 52 -0.24 -5.55 -13.47
C THR A 52 -1.48 -5.48 -14.35
N ILE A 53 -1.43 -6.00 -15.58
CA ILE A 53 -2.57 -5.95 -16.52
C ILE A 53 -3.59 -7.06 -16.31
N ARG A 54 -3.32 -8.03 -15.43
CA ARG A 54 -4.24 -9.14 -15.15
C ARG A 54 -5.61 -8.63 -14.71
N ASP A 55 -6.66 -8.99 -15.46
CA ASP A 55 -8.04 -8.64 -15.18
C ASP A 55 -8.75 -9.77 -14.41
N VAL A 56 -8.75 -9.67 -13.09
CA VAL A 56 -9.37 -10.66 -12.19
C VAL A 56 -10.89 -10.79 -12.36
N THR A 57 -11.53 -9.86 -13.08
CA THR A 57 -12.97 -9.93 -13.36
C THR A 57 -13.28 -10.87 -14.52
N ARG A 58 -12.29 -11.19 -15.34
CA ARG A 58 -12.40 -12.00 -16.56
C ARG A 58 -11.54 -13.26 -16.52
N GLU A 59 -10.48 -13.23 -15.77
CA GLU A 59 -9.49 -14.31 -15.69
C GLU A 59 -9.72 -15.17 -14.45
N GLN A 60 -9.56 -16.48 -14.61
CA GLN A 60 -9.59 -17.39 -13.47
C GLN A 60 -8.40 -17.16 -12.53
N PRO A 61 -8.56 -17.44 -11.23
CA PRO A 61 -7.45 -17.47 -10.30
C PRO A 61 -6.31 -18.37 -10.80
N TYR A 62 -5.09 -17.98 -10.52
CA TYR A 62 -3.94 -18.84 -10.83
C TYR A 62 -4.02 -20.15 -10.05
N PRO A 63 -3.45 -21.26 -10.57
CA PRO A 63 -3.22 -22.47 -9.79
C PRO A 63 -2.37 -22.17 -8.53
N SER A 64 -2.61 -22.92 -7.45
CA SER A 64 -1.95 -22.67 -6.17
C SER A 64 -0.43 -22.61 -6.26
N HIS A 65 0.18 -23.54 -7.02
CA HIS A 65 1.63 -23.60 -7.19
C HIS A 65 2.21 -22.32 -7.86
N ILE A 66 1.47 -21.69 -8.78
CA ILE A 66 1.89 -20.41 -9.41
C ILE A 66 1.86 -19.26 -8.42
N TYR A 67 0.80 -19.17 -7.58
CA TYR A 67 0.80 -18.21 -6.48
C TYR A 67 1.99 -18.44 -5.55
N ASP A 68 2.31 -19.69 -5.23
CA ASP A 68 3.40 -20.00 -4.32
C ASP A 68 4.77 -19.65 -4.92
N LEU A 69 4.99 -19.88 -6.22
CA LEU A 69 6.19 -19.43 -6.92
C LEU A 69 6.32 -17.90 -6.91
N ILE A 70 5.24 -17.18 -7.21
CA ILE A 70 5.23 -15.70 -7.17
C ILE A 70 5.52 -15.21 -5.74
N ASP A 71 4.90 -15.81 -4.74
CA ASP A 71 5.16 -15.47 -3.34
C ASP A 71 6.63 -15.69 -2.97
N GLN A 72 7.22 -16.85 -3.32
CA GLN A 72 8.64 -17.13 -3.05
C GLN A 72 9.58 -16.12 -3.73
N MET A 73 9.28 -15.76 -4.98
CA MET A 73 10.04 -14.74 -5.71
C MET A 73 9.98 -13.37 -4.98
N LEU A 74 8.78 -12.91 -4.59
CA LEU A 74 8.60 -11.63 -3.92
C LEU A 74 9.20 -11.61 -2.50
N ILE A 75 9.13 -12.72 -1.77
CA ILE A 75 9.78 -12.88 -0.46
C ILE A 75 11.30 -12.80 -0.62
N TYR A 76 11.88 -13.48 -1.62
CA TYR A 76 13.31 -13.40 -1.90
C TYR A 76 13.75 -11.96 -2.19
N GLU A 77 13.02 -11.25 -3.06
CA GLU A 77 13.29 -9.85 -3.39
C GLU A 77 13.21 -8.96 -2.14
N ARG A 78 12.21 -9.16 -1.28
CA ARG A 78 12.07 -8.43 -0.02
C ARG A 78 13.25 -8.64 0.92
N ILE A 79 13.72 -9.89 1.05
CA ILE A 79 14.79 -10.24 2.00
C ILE A 79 16.18 -9.85 1.48
N HIS A 80 16.44 -10.04 0.18
CA HIS A 80 17.78 -9.94 -0.39
C HIS A 80 18.03 -8.68 -1.23
N MET A 81 16.96 -8.02 -1.71
CA MET A 81 17.08 -6.88 -2.62
C MET A 81 16.55 -5.56 -2.04
N LYS A 82 15.95 -5.60 -0.84
CA LYS A 82 15.40 -4.40 -0.19
C LYS A 82 15.98 -4.23 1.21
N THR A 83 16.17 -2.96 1.60
CA THR A 83 16.47 -2.61 2.99
C THR A 83 15.17 -2.32 3.70
N LEU A 84 14.84 -3.12 4.72
CA LEU A 84 13.65 -2.92 5.52
C LEU A 84 13.90 -1.92 6.64
N THR A 85 12.91 -1.08 6.93
CA THR A 85 12.92 -0.12 8.04
C THR A 85 11.84 -0.48 9.04
N ASN A 86 12.24 -0.74 10.28
CA ASN A 86 11.26 -0.98 11.34
C ASN A 86 10.78 0.37 11.88
N VAL A 87 9.45 0.58 11.91
CA VAL A 87 8.86 1.84 12.37
C VAL A 87 9.12 2.13 13.85
N ILE A 88 9.40 1.10 14.66
CA ILE A 88 9.75 1.26 16.08
C ILE A 88 11.13 1.92 16.25
N ASP A 89 12.04 1.70 15.30
CA ASP A 89 13.39 2.25 15.32
C ASP A 89 13.46 3.70 14.80
N LEU A 90 12.35 4.22 14.28
CA LEU A 90 12.30 5.62 13.83
C LEU A 90 12.38 6.57 15.03
N PRO A 91 13.19 7.65 14.94
CA PRO A 91 13.36 8.59 16.04
C PRO A 91 12.06 9.30 16.39
N ILE A 92 11.88 9.65 17.66
CA ILE A 92 10.84 10.58 18.09
C ILE A 92 11.20 11.98 17.61
N GLN A 93 10.45 12.49 16.63
CA GLN A 93 10.73 13.77 15.98
C GLN A 93 10.00 14.95 16.65
N PHE A 94 8.92 14.67 17.38
CA PHE A 94 8.00 15.66 17.96
C PHE A 94 7.71 15.26 19.40
N ALA A 95 8.21 16.06 20.37
CA ALA A 95 8.10 15.72 21.80
C ALA A 95 6.63 15.70 22.28
N GLU A 96 5.81 16.61 21.79
CA GLU A 96 4.37 16.72 22.11
C GLU A 96 3.51 15.69 21.36
N LEU A 97 4.06 15.06 20.32
CA LEU A 97 3.38 14.07 19.49
C LEU A 97 4.22 12.79 19.36
N PRO A 98 4.58 12.13 20.47
CA PRO A 98 5.49 10.98 20.44
C PRO A 98 4.92 9.76 19.69
N GLN A 99 3.64 9.74 19.40
CA GLN A 99 2.95 8.71 18.62
C GLN A 99 2.99 8.96 17.11
N ILE A 100 3.57 10.08 16.63
CA ILE A 100 3.62 10.43 15.20
C ILE A 100 5.06 10.45 14.71
N ARG A 101 5.29 9.90 13.53
CA ARG A 101 6.56 9.96 12.79
C ARG A 101 6.33 10.44 11.37
N VAL A 102 7.34 11.07 10.80
CA VAL A 102 7.46 11.33 9.37
C VAL A 102 8.65 10.52 8.86
N TRP A 103 8.44 9.75 7.82
CA TRP A 103 9.51 8.96 7.23
C TRP A 103 9.47 9.02 5.71
N ARG A 104 10.61 9.30 5.10
CA ARG A 104 10.75 9.37 3.66
C ARG A 104 11.36 8.09 3.10
N GLY A 105 10.61 7.40 2.24
CA GLY A 105 11.04 6.17 1.60
C GLY A 105 9.92 5.38 0.94
N ASP A 106 10.26 4.16 0.53
CA ASP A 106 9.31 3.23 -0.09
C ASP A 106 8.46 2.54 0.99
N ILE A 107 7.17 2.86 1.07
CA ILE A 107 6.24 2.30 2.06
C ILE A 107 6.22 0.76 2.07
N THR A 108 6.55 0.11 0.93
CA THR A 108 6.60 -1.35 0.82
C THR A 108 7.80 -1.97 1.53
N THR A 109 8.68 -1.15 2.11
CA THR A 109 9.83 -1.60 2.91
C THR A 109 9.66 -1.37 4.40
N LEU A 110 8.52 -0.78 4.83
CA LEU A 110 8.24 -0.53 6.24
C LEU A 110 7.75 -1.79 6.95
N VAL A 111 8.44 -2.16 8.03
CA VAL A 111 7.97 -3.16 8.99
C VAL A 111 7.04 -2.44 9.97
N VAL A 112 5.75 -2.52 9.68
CA VAL A 112 4.63 -1.87 10.37
C VAL A 112 3.44 -2.80 10.39
N ASP A 113 2.49 -2.67 11.31
CA ASP A 113 1.35 -3.59 11.33
C ASP A 113 0.44 -3.38 10.13
N ALA A 114 0.19 -2.14 9.73
CA ALA A 114 -0.63 -1.83 8.57
C ALA A 114 -0.05 -0.69 7.73
N ILE A 115 -0.19 -0.78 6.42
CA ILE A 115 0.04 0.34 5.48
C ILE A 115 -1.27 0.76 4.83
N VAL A 116 -1.35 2.04 4.45
CA VAL A 116 -2.51 2.56 3.72
C VAL A 116 -2.19 2.65 2.23
N ASN A 117 -3.08 2.09 1.43
CA ASN A 117 -3.10 2.22 -0.02
C ASN A 117 -4.14 3.26 -0.44
N ALA A 118 -3.74 4.25 -1.21
CA ALA A 118 -4.63 5.20 -1.87
C ALA A 118 -4.94 4.69 -3.28
N GLY A 119 -6.03 3.95 -3.39
CA GLY A 119 -6.49 3.33 -4.62
C GLY A 119 -7.56 4.14 -5.35
N ASN A 120 -8.05 3.56 -6.45
CA ASN A 120 -9.23 4.01 -7.17
C ASN A 120 -10.51 3.32 -6.64
N SER A 121 -11.68 3.76 -7.06
CA SER A 121 -12.98 3.26 -6.60
C SER A 121 -13.26 1.78 -6.93
N GLY A 122 -12.48 1.17 -7.82
CA GLY A 122 -12.56 -0.26 -8.10
C GLY A 122 -11.78 -1.11 -7.10
N LEU A 123 -10.83 -0.54 -6.37
CA LEU A 123 -9.89 -1.18 -5.44
C LEU A 123 -9.06 -2.34 -6.04
N LEU A 124 -9.10 -2.55 -7.35
CA LEU A 124 -8.42 -3.67 -8.02
C LEU A 124 -6.97 -3.36 -8.42
N GLY A 125 -6.41 -2.27 -7.91
CA GLY A 125 -5.10 -1.78 -8.28
C GLY A 125 -5.11 -0.94 -9.56
N CYS A 126 -3.93 -0.52 -9.99
CA CYS A 126 -3.71 0.21 -11.22
C CYS A 126 -3.33 -0.77 -12.33
N PHE A 127 -4.07 -0.78 -13.45
CA PHE A 127 -3.82 -1.65 -14.59
C PHE A 127 -2.83 -1.06 -15.61
N GLN A 128 -2.13 0.02 -15.27
CA GLN A 128 -1.16 0.69 -16.13
C GLN A 128 0.27 0.34 -15.69
N PRO A 129 1.00 -0.55 -16.39
CA PRO A 129 2.34 -1.00 -15.95
C PRO A 129 3.37 0.12 -15.80
N THR A 130 3.24 1.19 -16.59
CA THR A 130 4.14 2.35 -16.57
C THR A 130 3.83 3.36 -15.47
N HIS A 131 2.68 3.27 -14.80
CA HIS A 131 2.34 4.15 -13.69
C HIS A 131 3.11 3.78 -12.42
N LEU A 132 3.85 4.73 -11.89
CA LEU A 132 4.54 4.61 -10.60
C LEU A 132 3.67 5.14 -9.44
N CYS A 133 2.34 4.94 -9.51
CA CYS A 133 1.45 5.32 -8.43
C CYS A 133 1.57 4.34 -7.25
N ILE A 134 1.21 4.82 -6.07
CA ILE A 134 1.29 4.04 -4.83
C ILE A 134 0.47 2.74 -4.90
N ASP A 135 -0.70 2.78 -5.55
CA ASP A 135 -1.57 1.63 -5.74
C ASP A 135 -0.87 0.52 -6.54
N ASN A 136 -0.19 0.88 -7.64
CA ASN A 136 0.59 -0.08 -8.44
C ASN A 136 1.79 -0.64 -7.68
N VAL A 137 2.49 0.21 -6.92
CA VAL A 137 3.67 -0.20 -6.13
C VAL A 137 3.28 -1.18 -5.03
N ILE A 138 2.20 -0.91 -4.29
CA ILE A 138 1.71 -1.78 -3.22
C ILE A 138 1.21 -3.11 -3.79
N HIS A 139 0.38 -3.10 -4.84
CA HIS A 139 -0.12 -4.33 -5.45
C HIS A 139 1.01 -5.20 -6.03
N ALA A 140 2.02 -4.59 -6.67
CA ALA A 140 3.17 -5.31 -7.21
C ALA A 140 4.02 -5.98 -6.12
N ALA A 141 4.21 -5.32 -4.97
CA ALA A 141 4.98 -5.84 -3.85
C ALA A 141 4.21 -6.88 -3.01
N ALA A 142 2.90 -6.71 -2.87
CA ALA A 142 2.04 -7.67 -2.19
C ALA A 142 1.84 -8.97 -3.00
N GLY A 143 1.80 -8.85 -4.33
CA GLY A 143 1.52 -9.96 -5.24
C GLY A 143 0.03 -10.11 -5.59
N PRO A 144 -0.29 -11.04 -6.52
CA PRO A 144 -1.62 -11.14 -7.13
C PRO A 144 -2.73 -11.52 -6.14
N ARG A 145 -2.43 -12.20 -5.05
CA ARG A 145 -3.41 -12.56 -4.01
C ARG A 145 -4.10 -11.33 -3.41
N LEU A 146 -3.39 -10.19 -3.30
CA LEU A 146 -3.99 -8.94 -2.82
C LEU A 146 -5.13 -8.48 -3.73
N ARG A 147 -4.91 -8.51 -5.06
CA ARG A 147 -5.94 -8.13 -6.03
C ARG A 147 -7.13 -9.09 -6.01
N ASP A 148 -6.88 -10.38 -5.82
CA ASP A 148 -7.96 -11.39 -5.70
C ASP A 148 -8.82 -11.16 -4.45
N ASP A 149 -8.21 -10.76 -3.32
CA ASP A 149 -8.96 -10.39 -2.12
C ASP A 149 -9.79 -9.12 -2.33
N CYS A 150 -9.18 -8.08 -2.92
CA CYS A 150 -9.91 -6.87 -3.28
C CYS A 150 -11.10 -7.18 -4.21
N TYR A 151 -10.91 -8.04 -5.20
CA TYR A 151 -11.98 -8.46 -6.10
C TYR A 151 -13.13 -9.16 -5.35
N ARG A 152 -12.83 -10.06 -4.42
CA ARG A 152 -13.87 -10.73 -3.61
C ARG A 152 -14.67 -9.71 -2.79
N ILE A 153 -14.00 -8.76 -2.14
CA ILE A 153 -14.64 -7.70 -1.36
C ILE A 153 -15.56 -6.86 -2.27
N MET A 154 -15.06 -6.43 -3.43
CA MET A 154 -15.83 -5.58 -4.34
C MET A 154 -16.98 -6.33 -5.03
N ALA A 155 -16.81 -7.62 -5.32
CA ALA A 155 -17.87 -8.47 -5.86
C ALA A 155 -19.02 -8.66 -4.85
N GLU A 156 -18.71 -8.81 -3.56
CA GLU A 156 -19.72 -8.86 -2.50
C GLU A 156 -20.41 -7.51 -2.30
N GLN A 157 -19.64 -6.41 -2.36
CA GLN A 157 -20.18 -5.06 -2.20
C GLN A 157 -21.09 -4.62 -3.35
N ARG A 158 -20.84 -5.05 -4.60
CA ARG A 158 -21.62 -4.79 -5.83
C ARG A 158 -21.75 -3.31 -6.24
N HIS A 159 -20.92 -2.44 -5.71
CA HIS A 159 -20.81 -1.04 -6.14
C HIS A 159 -19.38 -0.53 -5.91
N SER A 160 -19.01 0.53 -6.60
CA SER A 160 -17.70 1.17 -6.43
C SER A 160 -17.48 1.63 -5.00
N GLU A 161 -16.24 1.56 -4.52
CA GLU A 161 -15.88 2.05 -3.19
C GLU A 161 -16.08 3.56 -3.11
N PRO A 162 -16.86 4.05 -2.15
CA PRO A 162 -17.06 5.48 -1.94
C PRO A 162 -15.78 6.18 -1.47
N VAL A 163 -15.65 7.47 -1.83
CA VAL A 163 -14.56 8.32 -1.31
C VAL A 163 -14.68 8.47 0.20
N GLY A 164 -13.55 8.31 0.91
CA GLY A 164 -13.47 8.53 2.35
C GLY A 164 -13.71 7.29 3.22
N LEU A 165 -14.03 6.14 2.64
CA LEU A 165 -14.15 4.88 3.37
C LEU A 165 -12.86 4.05 3.27
N ALA A 166 -12.76 2.99 4.08
CA ALA A 166 -11.62 2.09 4.09
C ALA A 166 -12.05 0.61 4.07
N LYS A 167 -11.26 -0.22 3.40
CA LYS A 167 -11.32 -1.69 3.41
C LYS A 167 -10.00 -2.24 3.91
N ILE A 168 -10.02 -3.36 4.60
CA ILE A 168 -8.81 -4.02 5.10
C ILE A 168 -8.61 -5.37 4.42
N THR A 169 -7.38 -5.66 4.04
CA THR A 169 -6.95 -6.96 3.50
C THR A 169 -5.68 -7.42 4.19
N LEU A 170 -5.28 -8.68 3.96
CA LEU A 170 -3.93 -9.13 4.29
C LEU A 170 -2.91 -8.44 3.36
N ALA A 171 -1.69 -8.25 3.86
CA ALA A 171 -0.61 -7.60 3.09
C ALA A 171 0.25 -8.59 2.28
N TYR A 172 0.02 -9.90 2.42
CA TYR A 172 0.70 -10.98 1.71
C TYR A 172 2.22 -10.93 1.79
N ASN A 173 2.91 -10.54 0.69
CA ASN A 173 4.38 -10.56 0.63
C ASN A 173 5.04 -9.27 1.12
N LEU A 174 4.26 -8.27 1.51
CA LEU A 174 4.76 -7.07 2.18
C LEU A 174 5.31 -7.38 3.58
N PRO A 175 6.20 -6.54 4.13
CA PRO A 175 6.65 -6.67 5.51
C PRO A 175 5.57 -6.29 6.54
N SER A 176 4.51 -5.59 6.12
CA SER A 176 3.33 -5.30 6.95
C SER A 176 2.39 -6.51 7.03
N LYS A 177 1.48 -6.49 8.03
CA LYS A 177 0.47 -7.53 8.21
C LYS A 177 -0.78 -7.27 7.37
N TYR A 178 -1.17 -5.99 7.25
CA TYR A 178 -2.41 -5.56 6.61
C TYR A 178 -2.18 -4.41 5.64
N VAL A 179 -3.09 -4.30 4.66
CA VAL A 179 -3.26 -3.13 3.81
C VAL A 179 -4.66 -2.57 4.05
N LEU A 180 -4.74 -1.29 4.38
CA LEU A 180 -6.00 -0.54 4.38
C LEU A 180 -6.12 0.21 3.06
N HIS A 181 -7.16 -0.08 2.30
CA HIS A 181 -7.43 0.55 1.01
C HIS A 181 -8.46 1.66 1.20
N THR A 182 -8.13 2.86 0.75
CA THR A 182 -9.05 4.00 0.76
C THR A 182 -9.05 4.71 -0.58
N VAL A 183 -10.15 5.37 -0.89
CA VAL A 183 -10.31 6.19 -2.10
C VAL A 183 -10.35 7.64 -1.68
N GLY A 184 -9.32 8.40 -2.04
CA GLY A 184 -9.28 9.82 -1.77
C GLY A 184 -10.06 10.65 -2.79
N PRO A 185 -10.39 11.93 -2.46
CA PRO A 185 -11.01 12.84 -3.42
C PRO A 185 -10.06 13.17 -4.57
N GLN A 186 -10.61 13.23 -5.78
CA GLN A 186 -9.91 13.63 -7.00
C GLN A 186 -10.29 15.04 -7.38
N LEU A 187 -9.31 15.87 -7.71
CA LEU A 187 -9.49 17.21 -8.22
C LEU A 187 -9.15 17.26 -9.71
N THR A 188 -9.90 18.07 -10.45
CA THR A 188 -9.51 18.46 -11.80
C THR A 188 -8.43 19.55 -11.76
N PRO A 189 -7.56 19.66 -12.80
CA PRO A 189 -6.54 20.69 -12.86
C PRO A 189 -7.14 22.10 -12.64
N GLY A 190 -6.58 22.87 -11.69
CA GLY A 190 -7.06 24.21 -11.34
C GLY A 190 -8.27 24.27 -10.41
N GLN A 191 -8.84 23.14 -10.04
CA GLN A 191 -9.95 23.10 -9.08
C GLN A 191 -9.47 23.51 -7.68
N ARG A 192 -10.24 24.40 -7.04
CA ARG A 192 -9.99 24.78 -5.65
C ARG A 192 -10.49 23.69 -4.69
N VAL A 193 -9.77 23.50 -3.60
CA VAL A 193 -10.22 22.64 -2.52
C VAL A 193 -11.42 23.27 -1.84
N THR A 194 -12.56 22.58 -1.91
CA THR A 194 -13.78 22.94 -1.18
C THR A 194 -13.78 22.28 0.20
N GLU A 195 -14.63 22.77 1.11
CA GLU A 195 -14.85 22.17 2.42
C GLU A 195 -15.26 20.67 2.29
N HIS A 196 -16.11 20.36 1.32
CA HIS A 196 -16.53 18.99 1.03
C HIS A 196 -15.34 18.09 0.66
N LEU A 197 -14.45 18.52 -0.24
CA LEU A 197 -13.25 17.77 -0.62
C LEU A 197 -12.29 17.61 0.57
N ALA A 198 -12.16 18.64 1.41
CA ALA A 198 -11.35 18.56 2.63
C ALA A 198 -11.92 17.54 3.63
N GLN A 199 -13.24 17.51 3.82
CA GLN A 199 -13.93 16.55 4.65
C GLN A 199 -13.80 15.12 4.11
N GLN A 200 -13.89 14.92 2.79
CA GLN A 200 -13.66 13.63 2.16
C GLN A 200 -12.24 13.12 2.41
N LEU A 201 -11.22 13.99 2.29
CA LEU A 201 -9.84 13.59 2.58
C LEU A 201 -9.65 13.26 4.06
N ALA A 202 -10.20 14.07 4.96
CA ALA A 202 -10.18 13.79 6.40
C ALA A 202 -10.86 12.45 6.73
N SER A 203 -11.96 12.14 6.04
CA SER A 203 -12.67 10.85 6.19
C SER A 203 -11.79 9.66 5.82
N CYS A 204 -10.93 9.75 4.78
CA CYS A 204 -9.99 8.68 4.44
C CYS A 204 -9.07 8.33 5.61
N TYR A 205 -8.44 9.34 6.22
CA TYR A 205 -7.57 9.13 7.38
C TYR A 205 -8.34 8.57 8.57
N LYS A 206 -9.51 9.16 8.87
CA LYS A 206 -10.34 8.71 10.00
C LYS A 206 -10.81 7.28 9.81
N SER A 207 -11.33 6.89 8.65
CA SER A 207 -11.82 5.53 8.39
C SER A 207 -10.70 4.49 8.48
N CYS A 208 -9.49 4.81 7.99
CA CYS A 208 -8.34 3.93 8.16
C CYS A 208 -7.94 3.77 9.63
N LEU A 209 -7.93 4.85 10.41
CA LEU A 209 -7.63 4.80 11.84
C LEU A 209 -8.68 4.02 12.62
N ASP A 210 -9.96 4.24 12.34
CA ASP A 210 -11.07 3.52 12.98
C ASP A 210 -10.97 2.01 12.67
N SER A 211 -10.79 1.63 11.40
CA SER A 211 -10.64 0.23 11.00
C SER A 211 -9.40 -0.43 11.62
N ALA A 212 -8.29 0.31 11.72
CA ALA A 212 -7.09 -0.20 12.38
C ALA A 212 -7.30 -0.39 13.90
N ALA A 213 -8.04 0.52 14.54
CA ALA A 213 -8.32 0.45 15.97
C ALA A 213 -9.28 -0.67 16.37
N GLU A 214 -10.12 -1.15 15.44
CA GLU A 214 -11.00 -2.32 15.64
C GLU A 214 -10.22 -3.65 15.65
N MET A 215 -8.97 -3.65 15.16
CA MET A 215 -8.13 -4.84 15.10
C MET A 215 -7.18 -4.92 16.29
N ASP A 216 -7.32 -5.95 17.11
CA ASP A 216 -6.50 -6.14 18.32
C ASP A 216 -4.99 -6.24 18.09
N ASN A 217 -4.57 -6.60 16.88
CA ASN A 217 -3.18 -6.85 16.51
C ASN A 217 -2.56 -5.75 15.62
N ILE A 218 -3.21 -4.59 15.51
CA ILE A 218 -2.67 -3.39 14.86
C ILE A 218 -2.34 -2.35 15.92
N THR A 219 -1.04 -2.09 16.10
CA THR A 219 -0.50 -1.08 17.01
C THR A 219 0.18 0.06 16.28
N SER A 220 0.48 -0.13 14.99
CA SER A 220 1.16 0.83 14.13
C SER A 220 0.56 0.85 12.72
N ILE A 221 0.44 2.04 12.15
CA ILE A 221 -0.06 2.28 10.79
C ILE A 221 0.81 3.29 10.05
N ALA A 222 1.06 3.07 8.76
CA ALA A 222 1.75 4.02 7.89
C ALA A 222 0.82 4.51 6.77
N PHE A 223 0.68 5.83 6.67
CA PHE A 223 -0.10 6.49 5.62
C PHE A 223 0.80 6.97 4.49
N CYS A 224 0.42 6.69 3.24
CA CYS A 224 0.93 7.43 2.09
C CYS A 224 0.27 8.81 1.98
N CYS A 225 0.78 9.68 1.10
CA CYS A 225 0.19 10.99 0.79
C CYS A 225 -1.09 10.84 -0.04
N ILE A 226 -2.24 10.60 0.62
CA ILE A 226 -3.53 10.34 -0.03
C ILE A 226 -3.92 11.50 -0.94
N SER A 227 -4.33 11.20 -2.17
CA SER A 227 -4.81 12.13 -3.22
C SER A 227 -3.78 13.10 -3.80
N THR A 228 -2.52 13.16 -3.34
CA THR A 228 -1.56 14.20 -3.79
C THR A 228 -0.85 13.86 -5.11
N GLY A 229 -0.95 12.63 -5.59
CA GLY A 229 -0.40 12.20 -6.88
C GLY A 229 -1.37 12.47 -8.04
N LEU A 230 -1.82 11.40 -8.69
CA LEU A 230 -2.73 11.46 -9.86
C LEU A 230 -4.07 12.16 -9.56
N PHE A 231 -4.49 12.21 -8.31
CA PHE A 231 -5.74 12.88 -7.90
C PHE A 231 -5.57 14.38 -7.63
N SER A 232 -4.37 14.91 -7.79
CA SER A 232 -4.06 16.36 -7.86
C SER A 232 -4.52 17.19 -6.66
N PHE A 233 -4.70 16.60 -5.48
CA PHE A 233 -4.96 17.36 -4.27
C PHE A 233 -3.70 18.12 -3.85
N PRO A 234 -3.76 19.45 -3.55
CA PRO A 234 -2.57 20.23 -3.21
C PRO A 234 -1.86 19.68 -1.96
N ALA A 235 -0.58 19.30 -2.09
CA ALA A 235 0.18 18.57 -1.09
C ALA A 235 0.23 19.26 0.29
N GLN A 236 0.44 20.59 0.34
CA GLN A 236 0.47 21.33 1.58
C GLN A 236 -0.88 21.34 2.30
N GLN A 237 -2.00 21.45 1.55
CA GLN A 237 -3.34 21.39 2.13
C GLN A 237 -3.68 19.97 2.59
N ALA A 238 -3.30 18.95 1.80
CA ALA A 238 -3.47 17.55 2.17
C ALA A 238 -2.70 17.22 3.46
N CYS A 239 -1.45 17.66 3.57
CA CYS A 239 -0.63 17.52 4.78
C CYS A 239 -1.33 18.11 6.02
N ARG A 240 -1.86 19.32 5.92
CA ARG A 240 -2.58 19.96 7.04
C ARG A 240 -3.82 19.17 7.44
N ILE A 241 -4.60 18.70 6.48
CA ILE A 241 -5.81 17.88 6.74
C ILE A 241 -5.40 16.56 7.39
N ALA A 242 -4.39 15.87 6.85
CA ALA A 242 -3.89 14.60 7.37
C ALA A 242 -3.44 14.70 8.83
N THR A 243 -2.53 15.63 9.11
CA THR A 243 -1.95 15.83 10.45
C THR A 243 -3.01 16.24 11.47
N THR A 244 -3.87 17.22 11.12
CA THR A 244 -4.97 17.65 12.00
C THR A 244 -5.95 16.50 12.29
N THR A 245 -6.28 15.68 11.28
CA THR A 245 -7.20 14.56 11.45
C THR A 245 -6.62 13.50 12.39
N VAL A 246 -5.35 13.12 12.19
CA VAL A 246 -4.67 12.12 13.02
C VAL A 246 -4.52 12.59 14.46
N ILE A 247 -4.09 13.83 14.69
CA ILE A 247 -3.96 14.40 16.03
C ILE A 247 -5.31 14.44 16.75
N ASN A 248 -6.34 14.97 16.08
CA ASN A 248 -7.68 15.02 16.65
C ASN A 248 -8.25 13.64 16.95
N TRP A 249 -7.91 12.64 16.13
CA TRP A 249 -8.31 11.27 16.37
C TRP A 249 -7.68 10.71 17.65
N PHE A 250 -6.37 10.86 17.85
CA PHE A 250 -5.70 10.44 19.09
C PHE A 250 -6.25 11.15 20.31
N ASN A 251 -6.47 12.46 20.23
CA ASN A 251 -7.04 13.26 21.34
C ASN A 251 -8.43 12.78 21.77
N LYS A 252 -9.23 12.26 20.80
CA LYS A 252 -10.57 11.69 21.09
C LYS A 252 -10.51 10.29 21.69
N GLN A 253 -9.52 9.47 21.34
CA GLN A 253 -9.45 8.07 21.79
C GLN A 253 -9.07 7.92 23.26
N LYS A 254 -8.32 8.86 23.85
CA LYS A 254 -7.97 8.89 25.29
C LYS A 254 -7.63 7.51 25.86
N SER A 255 -6.65 6.84 25.30
CA SER A 255 -6.17 5.51 25.74
C SER A 255 -7.12 4.32 25.48
N LYS A 256 -8.16 4.48 24.66
CA LYS A 256 -9.11 3.41 24.32
C LYS A 256 -8.67 2.52 23.16
N THR A 257 -7.56 2.85 22.51
CA THR A 257 -7.05 2.09 21.35
C THR A 257 -5.67 1.50 21.61
N ARG A 258 -5.39 0.36 20.98
CA ARG A 258 -4.03 -0.22 20.94
C ARG A 258 -3.15 0.45 19.88
N LEU A 259 -3.75 1.15 18.91
CA LEU A 259 -3.00 1.91 17.91
C LEU A 259 -2.23 3.04 18.60
N SER A 260 -0.91 2.92 18.61
CA SER A 260 -0.01 3.80 19.36
C SER A 260 1.00 4.53 18.50
N LEU A 261 1.12 4.15 17.22
CA LEU A 261 2.10 4.73 16.29
C LEU A 261 1.49 4.98 14.91
N VAL A 262 1.59 6.21 14.44
CA VAL A 262 1.26 6.61 13.07
C VAL A 262 2.50 7.14 12.38
N VAL A 263 2.78 6.62 11.19
CA VAL A 263 3.85 7.10 10.32
C VAL A 263 3.24 7.78 9.10
N PHE A 264 3.55 9.05 8.88
CA PHE A 264 3.33 9.69 7.59
C PHE A 264 4.51 9.34 6.68
N ASN A 265 4.26 8.42 5.76
CA ASN A 265 5.23 8.07 4.73
C ASN A 265 5.14 9.05 3.58
N VAL A 266 6.25 9.68 3.28
CA VAL A 266 6.42 10.61 2.17
C VAL A 266 7.46 10.09 1.20
N PHE A 267 7.39 10.48 -0.07
CA PHE A 267 8.33 9.97 -1.07
C PHE A 267 9.36 11.02 -1.50
N ASN A 268 9.01 12.30 -1.52
CA ASN A 268 9.88 13.40 -1.91
C ASN A 268 10.22 14.32 -0.71
N SER A 269 11.22 15.18 -0.90
CA SER A 269 11.71 16.11 0.12
C SER A 269 10.72 17.23 0.46
N ASP A 270 9.93 17.66 -0.51
CA ASP A 270 9.00 18.77 -0.32
C ASP A 270 7.82 18.33 0.57
N ASP A 271 7.27 17.15 0.30
CA ASP A 271 6.25 16.55 1.17
C ASP A 271 6.80 16.33 2.58
N GLU A 272 8.04 15.81 2.72
CA GLU A 272 8.70 15.65 4.02
C GLU A 272 8.74 16.96 4.79
N GLN A 273 9.14 18.04 4.12
CA GLN A 273 9.23 19.36 4.74
C GLN A 273 7.86 19.91 5.15
N PHE A 274 6.81 19.69 4.34
CA PHE A 274 5.45 20.08 4.70
C PHE A 274 4.99 19.40 5.99
N TYR A 275 5.16 18.09 6.10
CA TYR A 275 4.77 17.33 7.29
C TYR A 275 5.59 17.72 8.52
N ILE A 276 6.91 17.85 8.40
CA ILE A 276 7.77 18.27 9.51
C ILE A 276 7.42 19.66 10.02
N ASN A 277 7.22 20.63 9.12
CA ASN A 277 6.86 22.01 9.49
C ASN A 277 5.49 22.06 10.17
N GLN A 278 4.49 21.34 9.61
CA GLN A 278 3.16 21.30 10.15
C GLN A 278 3.11 20.71 11.56
N LEU A 279 3.84 19.62 11.80
CA LEU A 279 3.87 18.94 13.10
C LEU A 279 4.70 19.72 14.15
N LYS A 280 5.79 20.39 13.74
CA LYS A 280 6.55 21.28 14.63
C LYS A 280 5.78 22.53 15.06
N SER A 281 4.84 22.98 14.24
CA SER A 281 3.99 24.14 14.57
C SER A 281 2.85 23.80 15.53
N TYR A 282 2.62 22.50 15.79
CA TYR A 282 1.59 22.06 16.73
C TYR A 282 1.98 22.47 18.14
N LYS A 283 1.12 23.23 18.81
CA LYS A 283 1.16 23.56 20.23
C LYS A 283 -0.17 23.13 20.81
N GLU A 284 -0.13 22.43 21.92
CA GLU A 284 -1.35 22.10 22.66
C GLU A 284 -2.16 23.32 23.06
#